data_53a0f2a9e7e6a9b1560cc0e36ea9d088
#
_entry.id   53a0f2a9e7e6a9b1560cc0e36ea9d088
#
_cell.length_a   1.000
_cell.length_b   1.000
_cell.length_c   1.000
_cell.angle_alpha   90.00
_cell.angle_beta   90.00
_cell.angle_gamma   90.00
#
_symmetry.space_group_name_H-M   'P 1'
#
loop_
_entity.id
_entity.type
_entity.pdbx_description
1 polymer ?
#
loop_
_entity_poly.entity_id
_entity_poly.type
_entity_poly.pdbx_seq_one_letter_code
_entity_poly.pdbx_strand_id
1 'polypeptide(L)'
;MILTVTMNPSIDTRYQLDKLIIDDVNRVTPEKTAGGKSLNVSRVLLQLGDDVLATGLLGGHMGAYMAELMDADGVKNDFVPIAGETRICLNILHEGNQTELLESGPQIAPAELEAFTAKFAELAAKADVVTLSGSLPRGVDAGYYAELVKIAE
;
A
#
# COMPACT_ATOMS: atom_id res chain seq x y z
N MET A 1 5.27 12.27 15.61
CA MET A 1 5.16 11.65 14.26
C MET A 1 4.30 10.39 14.35
N ILE A 2 3.37 10.18 13.42
CA ILE A 2 2.57 8.96 13.28
C ILE A 2 3.21 8.09 12.19
N LEU A 3 3.54 6.84 12.52
CA LEU A 3 4.06 5.85 11.56
C LEU A 3 2.91 5.01 11.03
N THR A 4 2.74 4.97 9.71
CA THR A 4 1.73 4.14 9.05
C THR A 4 2.39 3.02 8.26
N VAL A 5 1.98 1.77 8.46
CA VAL A 5 2.60 0.60 7.85
C VAL A 5 1.69 -0.05 6.84
N THR A 6 2.14 -0.15 5.59
CA THR A 6 1.43 -0.82 4.48
C THR A 6 2.30 -1.94 3.93
N MET A 7 2.04 -3.19 4.34
CA MET A 7 2.86 -4.34 3.92
C MET A 7 2.59 -4.78 2.48
N ASN A 8 1.41 -4.54 1.95
CA ASN A 8 0.99 -4.98 0.62
C ASN A 8 0.33 -3.83 -0.16
N PRO A 9 1.07 -2.75 -0.44
CA PRO A 9 0.57 -1.60 -1.18
C PRO A 9 0.19 -1.98 -2.62
N SER A 10 -0.59 -1.13 -3.27
CA SER A 10 -1.04 -1.35 -4.66
C SER A 10 -1.14 -0.04 -5.43
N ILE A 11 -0.93 -0.11 -6.73
CA ILE A 11 -1.42 0.95 -7.62
C ILE A 11 -2.92 0.70 -7.81
N ASP A 12 -3.75 1.48 -7.13
CA ASP A 12 -5.19 1.39 -7.28
C ASP A 12 -5.61 2.11 -8.55
N THR A 13 -6.18 1.37 -9.48
CA THR A 13 -6.62 1.87 -10.78
C THR A 13 -8.14 1.82 -10.87
N ARG A 14 -8.77 2.99 -10.91
CA ARG A 14 -10.21 3.14 -11.03
C ARG A 14 -10.62 3.36 -12.47
N TYR A 15 -11.61 2.62 -12.93
CA TYR A 15 -12.32 2.80 -14.19
C TYR A 15 -13.77 3.15 -13.90
N GLN A 16 -14.26 4.23 -14.54
CA GLN A 16 -15.66 4.64 -14.48
C GLN A 16 -16.35 4.32 -15.80
N LEU A 17 -17.42 3.54 -15.74
CA LEU A 17 -18.25 3.13 -16.89
C LEU A 17 -19.73 3.38 -16.57
N ASP A 18 -20.49 3.79 -17.56
CA ASP A 18 -21.96 3.80 -17.45
C ASP A 18 -22.49 2.36 -17.42
N LYS A 19 -21.88 1.49 -18.26
CA LYS A 19 -22.19 0.07 -18.35
C LYS A 19 -20.95 -0.75 -18.66
N LEU A 20 -20.76 -1.85 -17.94
CA LEU A 20 -19.74 -2.85 -18.23
C LEU A 20 -20.31 -3.88 -19.23
N ILE A 21 -19.75 -3.95 -20.42
CA ILE A 21 -20.16 -4.90 -21.46
C ILE A 21 -19.21 -6.09 -21.40
N ILE A 22 -19.75 -7.24 -21.03
CA ILE A 22 -18.99 -8.50 -20.98
C ILE A 22 -18.79 -9.01 -22.41
N ASP A 23 -17.62 -9.61 -22.66
CA ASP A 23 -17.23 -10.18 -23.96
C ASP A 23 -17.16 -9.14 -25.10
N ASP A 24 -16.89 -7.88 -24.73
CA ASP A 24 -16.72 -6.77 -25.69
C ASP A 24 -15.68 -5.76 -25.19
N VAL A 25 -15.28 -4.85 -26.06
CA VAL A 25 -14.31 -3.79 -25.75
C VAL A 25 -14.97 -2.65 -24.97
N ASN A 26 -14.52 -2.44 -23.75
CA ASN A 26 -14.86 -1.27 -22.95
C ASN A 26 -13.71 -0.27 -22.99
N ARG A 27 -13.91 0.93 -23.50
CA ARG A 27 -12.90 1.99 -23.54
C ARG A 27 -13.02 2.86 -22.29
N VAL A 28 -11.91 2.99 -21.57
CA VAL A 28 -11.88 3.66 -20.28
C VAL A 28 -10.70 4.61 -20.16
N THR A 29 -10.82 5.60 -19.30
CA THR A 29 -9.71 6.44 -18.84
C THR A 29 -9.39 6.04 -17.41
N PRO A 30 -8.16 5.61 -17.11
CA PRO A 30 -7.78 5.20 -15.75
C PRO A 30 -7.56 6.43 -14.85
N GLU A 31 -7.98 6.31 -13.61
CA GLU A 31 -7.52 7.13 -12.51
C GLU A 31 -6.67 6.26 -11.59
N LYS A 32 -5.43 6.67 -11.33
CA LYS A 32 -4.46 5.88 -10.56
C LYS A 32 -4.07 6.61 -9.30
N THR A 33 -4.04 5.88 -8.19
CA THR A 33 -3.66 6.40 -6.88
C THR A 33 -2.74 5.41 -6.15
N ALA A 34 -1.92 5.92 -5.24
CA ALA A 34 -1.18 5.07 -4.32
C ALA A 34 -2.17 4.41 -3.35
N GLY A 35 -2.35 3.09 -3.44
CA GLY A 35 -3.33 2.33 -2.68
C GLY A 35 -2.73 1.59 -1.50
N GLY A 36 -3.60 1.24 -0.56
CA GLY A 36 -3.27 0.54 0.68
C GLY A 36 -3.98 1.17 1.87
N LYS A 37 -4.47 0.34 2.79
CA LYS A 37 -5.30 0.83 3.91
C LYS A 37 -4.57 1.86 4.75
N SER A 38 -3.31 1.61 5.15
CA SER A 38 -2.54 2.59 5.93
C SER A 38 -2.15 3.82 5.12
N LEU A 39 -1.99 3.73 3.79
CA LEU A 39 -1.76 4.92 2.96
C LEU A 39 -2.99 5.83 2.87
N ASN A 40 -4.19 5.24 2.86
CA ASN A 40 -5.41 6.03 2.99
C ASN A 40 -5.47 6.75 4.35
N VAL A 41 -5.03 6.08 5.43
CA VAL A 41 -4.88 6.71 6.75
C VAL A 41 -3.87 7.85 6.69
N SER A 42 -2.71 7.65 6.03
CA SER A 42 -1.67 8.69 5.88
C SER A 42 -2.23 9.97 5.25
N ARG A 43 -3.00 9.84 4.16
CA ARG A 43 -3.60 11.00 3.49
C ARG A 43 -4.59 11.75 4.38
N VAL A 44 -5.42 11.02 5.12
CA VAL A 44 -6.38 11.64 6.05
C VAL A 44 -5.65 12.37 7.17
N LEU A 45 -4.64 11.75 7.77
CA LEU A 45 -3.83 12.38 8.82
C LEU A 45 -3.11 13.64 8.32
N LEU A 46 -2.56 13.62 7.11
CA LEU A 46 -1.98 14.81 6.49
C LEU A 46 -3.00 15.95 6.31
N GLN A 47 -4.23 15.63 5.90
CA GLN A 47 -5.31 16.61 5.78
C GLN A 47 -5.72 17.20 7.15
N LEU A 48 -5.54 16.44 8.23
CA LEU A 48 -5.76 16.89 9.60
C LEU A 48 -4.58 17.70 10.16
N GLY A 49 -3.46 17.76 9.43
CA GLY A 49 -2.27 18.52 9.82
C GLY A 49 -1.26 17.74 10.66
N ASP A 50 -1.38 16.42 10.73
CA ASP A 50 -0.46 15.56 11.47
C ASP A 50 0.86 15.34 10.74
N ASP A 51 1.95 15.11 11.48
CA ASP A 51 3.24 14.67 10.94
C ASP A 51 3.24 13.16 10.78
N VAL A 52 3.24 12.69 9.53
CA VAL A 52 3.08 11.29 9.15
C VAL A 52 4.26 10.80 8.35
N LEU A 53 4.71 9.58 8.64
CA LEU A 53 5.66 8.82 7.83
C LEU A 53 5.03 7.48 7.44
N ALA A 54 4.99 7.20 6.14
CA ALA A 54 4.54 5.92 5.61
C ALA A 54 5.72 4.97 5.39
N THR A 55 5.55 3.70 5.73
CA THR A 55 6.54 2.65 5.47
C THR A 55 5.86 1.33 5.06
N GLY A 56 6.66 0.40 4.58
CA GLY A 56 6.21 -0.90 4.09
C GLY A 56 7.18 -1.48 3.07
N LEU A 57 6.66 -2.21 2.10
CA LEU A 57 7.45 -2.88 1.06
C LEU A 57 7.07 -2.34 -0.32
N LEU A 58 8.06 -1.94 -1.13
CA LEU A 58 7.86 -1.53 -2.52
C LEU A 58 8.86 -2.21 -3.44
N GLY A 59 8.44 -2.62 -4.63
CA GLY A 59 9.36 -3.21 -5.60
C GLY A 59 8.95 -3.01 -7.05
N GLY A 60 9.94 -3.12 -7.93
CA GLY A 60 9.78 -3.03 -9.36
C GLY A 60 9.39 -1.64 -9.87
N HIS A 61 8.92 -1.59 -11.11
CA HIS A 61 8.48 -0.34 -11.76
C HIS A 61 7.23 0.23 -11.10
N MET A 62 6.28 -0.62 -10.67
CA MET A 62 5.09 -0.17 -9.96
C MET A 62 5.42 0.36 -8.57
N GLY A 63 6.46 -0.19 -7.91
CA GLY A 63 6.97 0.37 -6.66
C GLY A 63 7.56 1.77 -6.84
N ALA A 64 8.35 2.00 -7.89
CA ALA A 64 8.86 3.33 -8.24
C ALA A 64 7.72 4.31 -8.54
N TYR A 65 6.76 3.90 -9.36
CA TYR A 65 5.58 4.71 -9.67
C TYR A 65 4.73 5.01 -8.42
N MET A 66 4.64 4.06 -7.49
CA MET A 66 3.97 4.24 -6.20
C MET A 66 4.64 5.36 -5.38
N ALA A 67 5.98 5.39 -5.35
CA ALA A 67 6.73 6.44 -4.66
C ALA A 67 6.44 7.82 -5.28
N GLU A 68 6.41 7.93 -6.62
CA GLU A 68 6.04 9.17 -7.31
C GLU A 68 4.62 9.65 -6.94
N LEU A 69 3.65 8.73 -6.84
CA LEU A 69 2.28 9.06 -6.43
C LEU A 69 2.22 9.54 -4.98
N MET A 70 2.97 8.89 -4.07
CA MET A 70 3.05 9.34 -2.67
C MET A 70 3.71 10.71 -2.55
N ASP A 71 4.76 10.98 -3.30
CA ASP A 71 5.43 12.28 -3.32
C ASP A 71 4.49 13.37 -3.85
N ALA A 72 3.71 13.08 -4.89
CA ALA A 72 2.70 13.99 -5.42
C ALA A 72 1.59 14.30 -4.39
N ASP A 73 1.22 13.33 -3.57
CA ASP A 73 0.26 13.46 -2.47
C ASP A 73 0.87 14.15 -1.22
N GLY A 74 2.18 14.43 -1.22
CA GLY A 74 2.91 14.99 -0.07
C GLY A 74 3.13 14.00 1.08
N VAL A 75 2.98 12.71 0.85
CA VAL A 75 3.18 11.65 1.85
C VAL A 75 4.67 11.37 2.02
N LYS A 76 5.26 11.79 3.14
CA LYS A 76 6.62 11.36 3.50
C LYS A 76 6.66 9.85 3.63
N ASN A 77 7.66 9.22 3.05
CA ASN A 77 7.74 7.78 3.03
C ASN A 77 9.17 7.24 3.15
N ASP A 78 9.32 6.05 3.73
CA ASP A 78 10.58 5.31 3.85
C ASP A 78 10.26 3.80 3.75
N PHE A 79 10.10 3.33 2.52
CA PHE A 79 9.79 1.94 2.21
C PHE A 79 11.04 1.10 2.01
N VAL A 80 10.97 -0.18 2.38
CA VAL A 80 12.03 -1.16 2.10
C VAL A 80 11.84 -1.70 0.69
N PRO A 81 12.90 -1.66 -0.15
CA PRO A 81 12.84 -2.20 -1.49
C PRO A 81 12.80 -3.73 -1.49
N ILE A 82 11.99 -4.30 -2.37
CA ILE A 82 11.88 -5.75 -2.60
C ILE A 82 12.10 -6.09 -4.08
N ALA A 83 12.47 -7.33 -4.35
CA ALA A 83 12.69 -7.81 -5.72
C ALA A 83 11.39 -8.00 -6.51
N GLY A 84 10.30 -8.33 -5.82
CA GLY A 84 9.00 -8.53 -6.44
C GLY A 84 8.34 -7.22 -6.88
N GLU A 85 7.47 -7.30 -7.89
CA GLU A 85 6.72 -6.14 -8.40
C GLU A 85 5.59 -5.75 -7.42
N THR A 86 5.45 -4.47 -7.10
CA THR A 86 4.28 -3.93 -6.39
C THR A 86 3.02 -4.20 -7.21
N ARG A 87 1.97 -4.68 -6.57
CA ARG A 87 0.73 -5.12 -7.22
C ARG A 87 -0.10 -3.97 -7.77
N ILE A 88 -0.98 -4.32 -8.72
CA ILE A 88 -2.04 -3.45 -9.25
C ILE A 88 -3.38 -3.98 -8.76
N CYS A 89 -4.27 -3.08 -8.37
CA CYS A 89 -5.65 -3.39 -8.04
C CYS A 89 -6.58 -2.59 -8.93
N LEU A 90 -7.51 -3.26 -9.59
CA LEU A 90 -8.48 -2.63 -10.47
C LEU A 90 -9.81 -2.50 -9.75
N ASN A 91 -10.42 -1.33 -9.86
CA ASN A 91 -11.74 -1.03 -9.36
C ASN A 91 -12.59 -0.50 -10.52
N ILE A 92 -13.59 -1.27 -10.92
CA ILE A 92 -14.47 -0.98 -12.04
C ILE A 92 -15.81 -0.54 -11.48
N LEU A 93 -16.12 0.75 -11.58
CA LEU A 93 -17.42 1.32 -11.22
C LEU A 93 -18.32 1.30 -12.44
N HIS A 94 -19.47 0.64 -12.33
CA HIS A 94 -20.42 0.48 -13.42
C HIS A 94 -21.83 0.26 -12.90
N GLU A 95 -22.84 0.87 -13.51
CA GLU A 95 -24.27 0.60 -13.24
C GLU A 95 -24.63 0.65 -11.73
N GLY A 96 -23.96 1.50 -10.95
CA GLY A 96 -24.11 1.57 -9.50
C GLY A 96 -23.43 0.44 -8.70
N ASN A 97 -22.69 -0.45 -9.38
CA ASN A 97 -21.92 -1.53 -8.79
C ASN A 97 -20.43 -1.20 -8.77
N GLN A 98 -19.68 -1.99 -8.01
CA GLN A 98 -18.23 -1.98 -7.94
C GLN A 98 -17.69 -3.40 -8.12
N THR A 99 -16.92 -3.60 -9.18
CA THR A 99 -16.25 -4.88 -9.45
C THR A 99 -14.74 -4.68 -9.27
N GLU A 100 -14.12 -5.53 -8.46
CA GLU A 100 -12.70 -5.43 -8.16
C GLU A 100 -11.92 -6.63 -8.68
N LEU A 101 -10.74 -6.36 -9.24
CA LEU A 101 -9.73 -7.36 -9.59
C LEU A 101 -8.47 -7.02 -8.83
N LEU A 102 -8.16 -7.81 -7.80
CA LEU A 102 -7.10 -7.53 -6.86
C LEU A 102 -5.97 -8.55 -7.00
N GLU A 103 -4.80 -8.09 -7.39
CA GLU A 103 -3.61 -8.93 -7.37
C GLU A 103 -3.20 -9.27 -5.93
N SER A 104 -2.71 -10.49 -5.72
CA SER A 104 -2.31 -10.97 -4.38
C SER A 104 -1.07 -10.27 -3.81
N GLY A 105 -0.28 -9.62 -4.67
CA GLY A 105 1.01 -9.04 -4.32
C GLY A 105 2.18 -10.01 -4.53
N PRO A 106 3.42 -9.50 -4.40
CA PRO A 106 4.62 -10.28 -4.63
C PRO A 106 4.85 -11.33 -3.54
N GLN A 107 5.70 -12.31 -3.84
CA GLN A 107 6.27 -13.20 -2.85
C GLN A 107 7.42 -12.49 -2.15
N ILE A 108 7.38 -12.41 -0.83
CA ILE A 108 8.44 -11.77 -0.02
C ILE A 108 9.44 -12.85 0.41
N ALA A 109 10.71 -12.57 0.19
CA ALA A 109 11.79 -13.44 0.66
C ALA A 109 12.06 -13.20 2.17
N PRO A 110 12.54 -14.21 2.91
CA PRO A 110 12.86 -14.03 4.33
C PRO A 110 13.82 -12.87 4.62
N ALA A 111 14.84 -12.67 3.78
CA ALA A 111 15.79 -11.57 3.93
C ALA A 111 15.14 -10.16 3.75
N GLU A 112 14.16 -10.06 2.87
CA GLU A 112 13.38 -8.81 2.69
C GLU A 112 12.51 -8.51 3.92
N LEU A 113 11.93 -9.55 4.51
CA LEU A 113 11.14 -9.43 5.73
C LEU A 113 12.02 -9.06 6.93
N GLU A 114 13.22 -9.65 7.05
CA GLU A 114 14.22 -9.28 8.06
C GLU A 114 14.64 -7.81 7.92
N ALA A 115 14.92 -7.37 6.70
CA ALA A 115 15.28 -5.98 6.40
C ALA A 115 14.15 -5.02 6.79
N PHE A 116 12.89 -5.39 6.50
CA PHE A 116 11.74 -4.59 6.92
C PHE A 116 11.59 -4.57 8.44
N THR A 117 11.74 -5.71 9.13
CA THR A 117 11.66 -5.78 10.59
C THR A 117 12.68 -4.85 11.26
N ALA A 118 13.92 -4.83 10.77
CA ALA A 118 14.97 -3.94 11.26
C ALA A 118 14.64 -2.46 11.03
N LYS A 119 14.20 -2.10 9.82
CA LYS A 119 13.76 -0.74 9.46
C LYS A 119 12.57 -0.32 10.32
N PHE A 120 11.58 -1.19 10.48
CA PHE A 120 10.41 -0.91 11.31
C PHE A 120 10.77 -0.62 12.76
N ALA A 121 11.65 -1.41 13.38
CA ALA A 121 12.10 -1.16 14.75
C ALA A 121 12.77 0.21 14.90
N GLU A 122 13.60 0.62 13.92
CA GLU A 122 14.22 1.94 13.89
C GLU A 122 13.19 3.07 13.81
N LEU A 123 12.16 2.93 12.97
CA LEU A 123 11.14 3.94 12.75
C LEU A 123 10.14 4.00 13.91
N ALA A 124 9.71 2.84 14.43
CA ALA A 124 8.79 2.75 15.54
C ALA A 124 9.35 3.41 16.82
N ALA A 125 10.65 3.26 17.07
CA ALA A 125 11.32 3.91 18.20
C ALA A 125 11.26 5.45 18.17
N LYS A 126 10.95 6.05 17.02
CA LYS A 126 10.83 7.50 16.81
C LYS A 126 9.37 7.97 16.69
N ALA A 127 8.43 7.04 16.66
CA ALA A 127 7.01 7.31 16.46
C ALA A 127 6.28 7.47 17.81
N ASP A 128 5.32 8.38 17.86
CA ASP A 128 4.41 8.53 18.99
C ASP A 128 3.24 7.53 18.88
N VAL A 129 2.87 7.20 17.64
CA VAL A 129 1.79 6.25 17.32
C VAL A 129 2.20 5.44 16.10
N VAL A 130 1.93 4.14 16.14
CA VAL A 130 2.10 3.23 15.01
C VAL A 130 0.75 2.66 14.58
N THR A 131 0.45 2.69 13.28
CA THR A 131 -0.74 2.04 12.72
C THR A 131 -0.35 0.93 11.75
N LEU A 132 -0.93 -0.23 11.93
CA LEU A 132 -0.71 -1.43 11.12
C LEU A 132 -2.05 -1.83 10.49
N SER A 133 -2.19 -1.76 9.18
CA SER A 133 -3.46 -2.16 8.54
C SER A 133 -3.29 -2.61 7.08
N GLY A 134 -4.22 -3.44 6.65
CA GLY A 134 -4.24 -3.99 5.30
C GLY A 134 -3.84 -5.46 5.23
N SER A 135 -3.85 -6.00 4.01
CA SER A 135 -3.44 -7.38 3.76
C SER A 135 -1.93 -7.54 3.85
N LEU A 136 -1.50 -8.76 4.08
CA LEU A 136 -0.10 -9.18 3.98
C LEU A 136 0.18 -9.74 2.58
N PRO A 137 1.37 -9.52 2.01
CA PRO A 137 1.76 -10.14 0.75
C PRO A 137 2.07 -11.62 0.93
N ARG A 138 2.26 -12.35 -0.17
CA ARG A 138 2.63 -13.77 -0.10
C ARG A 138 3.99 -13.95 0.58
N GLY A 139 4.15 -15.03 1.33
CA GLY A 139 5.38 -15.33 2.09
C GLY A 139 5.47 -14.65 3.45
N VAL A 140 4.47 -13.85 3.82
CA VAL A 140 4.38 -13.24 5.15
C VAL A 140 3.27 -13.92 5.95
N ASP A 141 3.61 -14.44 7.12
CA ASP A 141 2.67 -15.15 8.00
C ASP A 141 1.62 -14.19 8.60
N ALA A 142 0.42 -14.69 8.82
CA ALA A 142 -0.67 -13.90 9.40
C ALA A 142 -0.36 -13.34 10.80
N GLY A 143 0.53 -13.98 11.55
CA GLY A 143 1.00 -13.53 12.85
C GLY A 143 1.99 -12.37 12.83
N TYR A 144 2.50 -12.00 11.65
CA TYR A 144 3.55 -11.00 11.53
C TYR A 144 3.16 -9.62 12.09
N TYR A 145 1.92 -9.20 11.93
CA TYR A 145 1.45 -7.96 12.56
C TYR A 145 1.54 -8.00 14.09
N ALA A 146 1.31 -9.15 14.71
CA ALA A 146 1.48 -9.29 16.15
C ALA A 146 2.96 -9.22 16.58
N GLU A 147 3.90 -9.63 15.73
CA GLU A 147 5.33 -9.45 15.96
C GLU A 147 5.71 -7.96 15.89
N LEU A 148 5.21 -7.24 14.88
CA LEU A 148 5.45 -5.80 14.75
C LEU A 148 4.87 -5.01 15.94
N VAL A 149 3.70 -5.39 16.45
CA VAL A 149 3.12 -4.76 17.65
C VAL A 149 4.07 -4.91 18.84
N LYS A 150 4.62 -6.10 19.09
CA LYS A 150 5.58 -6.33 20.17
C LYS A 150 6.88 -5.53 20.04
N ILE A 151 7.28 -5.21 18.81
CA ILE A 151 8.47 -4.37 18.56
C ILE A 151 8.16 -2.91 18.86
N ALA A 152 6.92 -2.48 18.65
CA ALA A 152 6.49 -1.10 18.84
C ALA A 152 6.12 -0.75 20.29
N GLU A 153 5.89 -1.76 21.15
CA GLU A 153 5.64 -1.60 22.59
C GLU A 153 6.92 -1.32 23.37
#